data_e9af5e09ef14665d1969cc62698da95a
#
_entry.id   e9af5e09ef14665d1969cc62698da95a
#
_cell.length_a   1.000
_cell.length_b   1.000
_cell.length_c   1.000
_cell.angle_alpha   90.00
_cell.angle_beta   90.00
_cell.angle_gamma   90.00
#
_symmetry.space_group_name_H-M   'P 1'
#
loop_
_entity.id
_entity.type
_entity.pdbx_description
1 polymer ?
#
loop_
_entity_poly.entity_id
_entity_poly.type
_entity_poly.pdbx_seq_one_letter_code
_entity_poly.pdbx_strand_id
1 'polypeptide(L)'
;MLKLAGVTAHYGSSQALFGVDLEIGTGEVATLLGRNGMGKTTTINAIMGIVKASAGSMLFDNVELIGRPSFKIANLGIGLVPEGRQIFPNLSMRENLIATASNHLDQPNPWTVERVYDLFPELADRKGSMGNLLSGGEQQMLAIGRALMTNPKLLILDEATEGLAPLIRQKIWVALNQIKGEDMSILVVDKNLKDLLKIADRNFIIERGRVVWHGSSDA
;
A
#
# COMPACT_ATOMS: atom_id res chain seq x y z
N MET A 1 3.14 -6.57 -13.91
CA MET A 1 2.03 -6.42 -12.97
C MET A 1 1.43 -5.00 -13.01
N LEU A 2 2.04 -3.97 -12.40
CA LEU A 2 1.59 -2.57 -12.48
C LEU A 2 2.51 -1.76 -13.40
N LYS A 3 1.94 -0.97 -14.33
CA LYS A 3 2.70 -0.09 -15.22
C LYS A 3 1.97 1.24 -15.41
N LEU A 4 2.66 2.33 -15.10
CA LEU A 4 2.25 3.71 -15.35
C LEU A 4 3.12 4.26 -16.47
N ALA A 5 2.51 4.91 -17.46
CA ALA A 5 3.21 5.53 -18.56
C ALA A 5 2.65 6.95 -18.80
N GLY A 6 3.47 7.96 -18.55
CA GLY A 6 3.15 9.37 -18.77
C GLY A 6 1.94 9.88 -17.98
N VAL A 7 1.70 9.37 -16.77
CA VAL A 7 0.47 9.65 -15.99
C VAL A 7 0.48 11.10 -15.50
N THR A 8 -0.61 11.82 -15.80
CA THR A 8 -0.86 13.18 -15.28
C THR A 8 -2.13 13.20 -14.44
N ALA A 9 -2.15 14.06 -13.41
CA ALA A 9 -3.32 14.23 -12.54
C ALA A 9 -3.40 15.66 -12.00
N HIS A 10 -4.62 16.10 -11.67
CA HIS A 10 -4.92 17.46 -11.22
C HIS A 10 -5.84 17.43 -9.99
N TYR A 11 -5.69 18.44 -9.13
CA TYR A 11 -6.65 18.83 -8.11
C TYR A 11 -7.29 20.17 -8.53
N GLY A 12 -8.49 20.11 -9.07
CA GLY A 12 -9.11 21.27 -9.72
C GLY A 12 -8.24 21.78 -10.88
N SER A 13 -7.80 23.03 -10.83
CA SER A 13 -6.91 23.63 -11.83
C SER A 13 -5.41 23.36 -11.58
N SER A 14 -5.03 22.84 -10.42
CA SER A 14 -3.65 22.61 -10.04
C SER A 14 -3.18 21.25 -10.48
N GLN A 15 -2.19 21.18 -11.37
CA GLN A 15 -1.55 19.93 -11.77
C GLN A 15 -0.63 19.43 -10.67
N ALA A 16 -0.75 18.14 -10.33
CA ALA A 16 0.06 17.50 -9.28
C ALA A 16 0.99 16.42 -9.84
N LEU A 17 0.59 15.72 -10.93
CA LEU A 17 1.46 14.77 -11.63
C LEU A 17 1.71 15.25 -13.06
N PHE A 18 2.97 15.19 -13.49
CA PHE A 18 3.47 15.78 -14.74
C PHE A 18 4.08 14.71 -15.67
N GLY A 19 3.48 13.54 -15.78
CA GLY A 19 3.98 12.42 -16.57
C GLY A 19 4.79 11.47 -15.70
N VAL A 20 4.12 10.72 -14.83
CA VAL A 20 4.74 9.72 -13.97
C VAL A 20 4.88 8.40 -14.74
N ASP A 21 6.10 7.88 -14.78
CA ASP A 21 6.44 6.56 -15.28
C ASP A 21 6.87 5.69 -14.10
N LEU A 22 6.25 4.53 -13.92
CA LEU A 22 6.55 3.59 -12.85
C LEU A 22 6.17 2.18 -13.29
N GLU A 23 7.00 1.20 -12.97
CA GLU A 23 6.72 -0.20 -13.28
C GLU A 23 7.08 -1.11 -12.10
N ILE A 24 6.15 -2.00 -11.72
CA ILE A 24 6.33 -2.98 -10.65
C ILE A 24 6.05 -4.36 -11.24
N GLY A 25 7.00 -5.26 -11.08
CA GLY A 25 6.88 -6.67 -11.45
C GLY A 25 6.04 -7.48 -10.45
N THR A 26 5.76 -8.73 -10.80
CA THR A 26 5.12 -9.68 -9.88
C THR A 26 6.13 -10.11 -8.81
N GLY A 27 5.73 -10.13 -7.54
CA GLY A 27 6.58 -10.45 -6.40
C GLY A 27 7.65 -9.38 -6.08
N GLU A 28 7.63 -8.23 -6.76
CA GLU A 28 8.60 -7.15 -6.59
C GLU A 28 8.18 -6.18 -5.47
N VAL A 29 9.12 -5.79 -4.64
CA VAL A 29 8.97 -4.68 -3.70
C VAL A 29 9.56 -3.42 -4.31
N ALA A 30 8.69 -2.48 -4.64
CA ALA A 30 9.07 -1.17 -5.15
C ALA A 30 8.86 -0.07 -4.10
N THR A 31 9.70 0.96 -4.16
CA THR A 31 9.55 2.14 -3.30
C THR A 31 9.30 3.38 -4.13
N LEU A 32 8.49 4.29 -3.60
CA LEU A 32 8.31 5.62 -4.18
C LEU A 32 8.81 6.67 -3.18
N LEU A 33 9.99 7.19 -3.44
CA LEU A 33 10.75 8.09 -2.58
C LEU A 33 10.60 9.54 -3.04
N GLY A 34 10.63 10.47 -2.11
CA GLY A 34 10.58 11.90 -2.39
C GLY A 34 10.14 12.70 -1.18
N ARG A 35 10.42 13.99 -1.18
CA ARG A 35 9.99 14.91 -0.11
C ARG A 35 8.47 15.04 -0.06
N ASN A 36 7.94 15.58 1.03
CA ASN A 36 6.50 15.85 1.13
C ASN A 36 6.06 16.85 0.04
N GLY A 37 4.86 16.64 -0.50
CA GLY A 37 4.33 17.45 -1.60
C GLY A 37 4.89 17.13 -2.99
N MET A 38 5.75 16.11 -3.13
CA MET A 38 6.35 15.78 -4.45
C MET A 38 5.46 14.91 -5.34
N GLY A 39 4.28 14.46 -4.86
CA GLY A 39 3.32 13.70 -5.66
C GLY A 39 3.18 12.22 -5.31
N LYS A 40 3.82 11.71 -4.23
CA LYS A 40 3.76 10.31 -3.82
C LYS A 40 2.33 9.83 -3.57
N THR A 41 1.64 10.42 -2.58
CA THR A 41 0.23 10.11 -2.26
C THR A 41 -0.70 10.37 -3.44
N THR A 42 -0.42 11.39 -4.26
CA THR A 42 -1.20 11.64 -5.48
C THR A 42 -1.04 10.51 -6.50
N THR A 43 0.16 9.95 -6.64
CA THR A 43 0.41 8.80 -7.51
C THR A 43 -0.37 7.57 -7.01
N ILE A 44 -0.32 7.28 -5.70
CA ILE A 44 -1.12 6.21 -5.09
C ILE A 44 -2.62 6.44 -5.33
N ASN A 45 -3.10 7.64 -5.06
CA ASN A 45 -4.51 7.99 -5.25
C ASN A 45 -4.95 7.92 -6.72
N ALA A 46 -4.06 8.20 -7.67
CA ALA A 46 -4.33 8.02 -9.10
C ALA A 46 -4.44 6.52 -9.45
N ILE A 47 -3.51 5.67 -8.95
CA ILE A 47 -3.58 4.22 -9.12
C ILE A 47 -4.90 3.67 -8.59
N MET A 48 -5.33 4.11 -7.41
CA MET A 48 -6.57 3.67 -6.77
C MET A 48 -7.85 4.30 -7.35
N GLY A 49 -7.74 5.20 -8.34
CA GLY A 49 -8.89 5.90 -8.93
C GLY A 49 -9.58 6.88 -7.98
N ILE A 50 -8.93 7.25 -6.87
CA ILE A 50 -9.41 8.28 -5.92
C ILE A 50 -9.18 9.67 -6.52
N VAL A 51 -8.05 9.87 -7.17
CA VAL A 51 -7.76 11.05 -7.99
C VAL A 51 -7.81 10.65 -9.45
N LYS A 52 -8.57 11.39 -10.25
CA LYS A 52 -8.70 11.10 -11.68
C LYS A 52 -7.42 11.44 -12.42
N ALA A 53 -6.81 10.45 -13.07
CA ALA A 53 -5.77 10.70 -14.06
C ALA A 53 -6.37 11.41 -15.28
N SER A 54 -5.67 12.44 -15.77
CA SER A 54 -6.11 13.26 -16.91
C SER A 54 -5.49 12.86 -18.23
N ALA A 55 -4.32 12.17 -18.21
CA ALA A 55 -3.68 11.60 -19.38
C ALA A 55 -2.69 10.50 -18.97
N GLY A 56 -2.14 9.80 -19.95
CA GLY A 56 -1.26 8.66 -19.77
C GLY A 56 -2.00 7.32 -19.83
N SER A 57 -1.37 6.26 -19.35
CA SER A 57 -1.93 4.92 -19.22
C SER A 57 -1.52 4.31 -17.89
N MET A 58 -2.42 3.56 -17.25
CA MET A 58 -2.16 2.81 -16.02
C MET A 58 -2.68 1.38 -16.18
N LEU A 59 -1.78 0.43 -16.35
CA LEU A 59 -2.13 -0.98 -16.54
C LEU A 59 -1.83 -1.78 -15.26
N PHE A 60 -2.78 -2.58 -14.82
CA PHE A 60 -2.60 -3.61 -13.81
C PHE A 60 -3.01 -4.96 -14.38
N ASP A 61 -2.07 -5.90 -14.49
CA ASP A 61 -2.25 -7.19 -15.17
C ASP A 61 -2.88 -7.01 -16.58
N ASN A 62 -2.38 -6.04 -17.34
CA ASN A 62 -2.87 -5.63 -18.67
C ASN A 62 -4.29 -5.05 -18.68
N VAL A 63 -4.87 -4.73 -17.54
CA VAL A 63 -6.17 -4.08 -17.43
C VAL A 63 -5.98 -2.59 -17.19
N GLU A 64 -6.54 -1.74 -18.06
CA GLU A 64 -6.47 -0.28 -17.89
C GLU A 64 -7.24 0.17 -16.64
N LEU A 65 -6.60 0.98 -15.79
CA LEU A 65 -7.17 1.49 -14.55
C LEU A 65 -7.86 2.84 -14.73
N ILE A 66 -7.40 3.67 -15.68
CA ILE A 66 -7.91 5.03 -15.88
C ILE A 66 -9.42 4.96 -16.17
N GLY A 67 -10.17 5.80 -15.46
CA GLY A 67 -11.64 5.86 -15.59
C GLY A 67 -12.40 4.79 -14.82
N ARG A 68 -11.72 3.85 -14.16
CA ARG A 68 -12.39 2.88 -13.29
C ARG A 68 -12.66 3.46 -11.90
N PRO A 69 -13.80 3.16 -11.29
CA PRO A 69 -14.04 3.52 -9.90
C PRO A 69 -13.16 2.69 -8.95
N SER A 70 -12.79 3.26 -7.80
CA SER A 70 -11.85 2.69 -6.84
C SER A 70 -12.19 1.26 -6.42
N PHE A 71 -13.48 0.94 -6.19
CA PHE A 71 -13.88 -0.41 -5.78
C PHE A 71 -13.62 -1.45 -6.88
N LYS A 72 -13.74 -1.09 -8.18
CA LYS A 72 -13.39 -2.00 -9.28
C LYS A 72 -11.89 -2.21 -9.39
N ILE A 73 -11.10 -1.18 -9.07
CA ILE A 73 -9.64 -1.27 -9.03
C ILE A 73 -9.21 -2.20 -7.87
N ALA A 74 -9.78 -2.01 -6.68
CA ALA A 74 -9.52 -2.89 -5.53
C ALA A 74 -9.85 -4.35 -5.85
N ASN A 75 -10.98 -4.61 -6.53
CA ASN A 75 -11.39 -5.97 -6.92
C ASN A 75 -10.48 -6.63 -7.97
N LEU A 76 -9.59 -5.88 -8.64
CA LEU A 76 -8.53 -6.46 -9.48
C LEU A 76 -7.39 -7.04 -8.66
N GLY A 77 -7.37 -6.81 -7.34
CA GLY A 77 -6.35 -7.30 -6.42
C GLY A 77 -5.35 -6.23 -6.00
N ILE A 78 -5.76 -4.97 -5.87
CA ILE A 78 -4.92 -3.91 -5.31
C ILE A 78 -5.44 -3.56 -3.91
N GLY A 79 -4.64 -3.86 -2.87
CA GLY A 79 -4.91 -3.48 -1.49
C GLY A 79 -4.19 -2.18 -1.12
N LEU A 80 -4.85 -1.29 -0.39
CA LEU A 80 -4.29 -0.02 0.06
C LEU A 80 -4.27 0.07 1.58
N VAL A 81 -3.13 0.42 2.15
CA VAL A 81 -2.98 0.94 3.50
C VAL A 81 -2.75 2.45 3.37
N PRO A 82 -3.77 3.27 3.61
CA PRO A 82 -3.68 4.72 3.43
C PRO A 82 -2.92 5.38 4.58
N GLU A 83 -2.44 6.60 4.35
CA GLU A 83 -1.98 7.49 5.40
C GLU A 83 -3.06 7.68 6.50
N GLY A 84 -2.65 7.75 7.75
CA GLY A 84 -3.56 7.95 8.88
C GLY A 84 -4.34 6.68 9.30
N ARG A 85 -3.92 5.48 8.83
CA ARG A 85 -4.43 4.15 9.23
C ARG A 85 -5.89 3.89 8.87
N GLN A 86 -6.78 4.87 9.04
CA GLN A 86 -8.22 4.87 8.70
C GLN A 86 -8.96 3.60 9.16
N ILE A 87 -8.69 3.16 10.39
CA ILE A 87 -9.43 2.05 11.01
C ILE A 87 -10.86 2.48 11.40
N PHE A 88 -11.75 1.52 11.58
CA PHE A 88 -13.10 1.78 12.10
C PHE A 88 -13.06 1.86 13.64
N PRO A 89 -13.18 3.07 14.24
CA PRO A 89 -12.98 3.25 15.67
C PRO A 89 -14.04 2.54 16.53
N ASN A 90 -15.24 2.36 15.99
CA ASN A 90 -16.41 1.79 16.68
C ASN A 90 -16.59 0.28 16.41
N LEU A 91 -15.65 -0.35 15.71
CA LEU A 91 -15.59 -1.80 15.54
C LEU A 91 -14.46 -2.35 16.39
N SER A 92 -14.64 -3.56 16.91
CA SER A 92 -13.55 -4.30 17.53
C SER A 92 -12.44 -4.57 16.50
N MET A 93 -11.26 -4.92 16.99
CA MET A 93 -10.13 -5.26 16.12
C MET A 93 -10.49 -6.40 15.16
N ARG A 94 -11.14 -7.47 15.65
CA ARG A 94 -11.59 -8.59 14.83
C ARG A 94 -12.64 -8.16 13.78
N GLU A 95 -13.62 -7.35 14.17
CA GLU A 95 -14.63 -6.83 13.25
C GLU A 95 -14.01 -5.93 12.19
N ASN A 96 -13.00 -5.12 12.53
CA ASN A 96 -12.23 -4.34 11.56
C ASN A 96 -11.61 -5.24 10.47
N LEU A 97 -11.01 -6.39 10.82
CA LEU A 97 -10.43 -7.32 9.87
C LEU A 97 -11.50 -7.93 8.95
N ILE A 98 -12.66 -8.28 9.50
CA ILE A 98 -13.71 -8.97 8.76
C ILE A 98 -14.49 -8.00 7.85
N ALA A 99 -14.66 -6.74 8.28
CA ALA A 99 -15.52 -5.75 7.60
C ALA A 99 -15.16 -5.53 6.12
N THR A 100 -13.88 -5.73 5.75
CA THR A 100 -13.40 -5.54 4.38
C THR A 100 -12.90 -6.84 3.74
N ALA A 101 -13.05 -7.98 4.43
CA ALA A 101 -12.56 -9.27 3.95
C ALA A 101 -13.24 -9.68 2.65
N SER A 102 -12.44 -10.07 1.68
CA SER A 102 -12.94 -10.55 0.38
C SER A 102 -11.86 -11.40 -0.32
N ASN A 103 -12.28 -12.32 -1.18
CA ASN A 103 -11.39 -13.10 -2.05
C ASN A 103 -11.97 -13.10 -3.47
N HIS A 104 -12.02 -11.94 -4.11
CA HIS A 104 -12.58 -11.77 -5.45
C HIS A 104 -11.79 -12.47 -6.56
N LEU A 105 -10.55 -12.88 -6.26
CA LEU A 105 -9.66 -13.54 -7.21
C LEU A 105 -9.59 -15.05 -7.00
N ASP A 106 -10.40 -15.60 -6.08
CA ASP A 106 -10.44 -17.02 -5.71
C ASP A 106 -9.04 -17.58 -5.41
N GLN A 107 -8.22 -16.80 -4.67
CA GLN A 107 -6.88 -17.23 -4.31
C GLN A 107 -6.93 -18.53 -3.49
N PRO A 108 -6.10 -19.54 -3.80
CA PRO A 108 -6.18 -20.86 -3.17
C PRO A 108 -5.74 -20.86 -1.71
N ASN A 109 -4.90 -19.89 -1.32
CA ASN A 109 -4.43 -19.73 0.06
C ASN A 109 -4.73 -18.30 0.55
N PRO A 110 -6.01 -17.98 0.85
CA PRO A 110 -6.41 -16.62 1.18
C PRO A 110 -5.90 -16.19 2.56
N TRP A 111 -5.76 -14.89 2.72
CA TRP A 111 -5.58 -14.27 4.02
C TRP A 111 -6.83 -14.46 4.87
N THR A 112 -6.64 -14.96 6.09
CA THR A 112 -7.67 -15.15 7.10
C THR A 112 -7.31 -14.34 8.35
N VAL A 113 -8.27 -14.19 9.25
CA VAL A 113 -8.03 -13.54 10.55
C VAL A 113 -6.89 -14.21 11.31
N GLU A 114 -6.86 -15.56 11.27
CA GLU A 114 -5.82 -16.36 11.92
C GLU A 114 -4.43 -16.07 11.32
N ARG A 115 -4.30 -16.03 9.99
CA ARG A 115 -3.03 -15.67 9.33
C ARG A 115 -2.59 -14.25 9.66
N VAL A 116 -3.52 -13.30 9.82
CA VAL A 116 -3.18 -11.93 10.27
C VAL A 116 -2.69 -11.96 11.71
N TYR A 117 -3.25 -12.80 12.58
CA TYR A 117 -2.76 -12.97 13.95
C TYR A 117 -1.40 -13.67 14.03
N ASP A 118 -1.13 -14.61 13.14
CA ASP A 118 0.20 -15.24 13.03
C ASP A 118 1.26 -14.21 12.59
N LEU A 119 0.88 -13.30 11.68
CA LEU A 119 1.74 -12.21 11.22
C LEU A 119 1.95 -11.12 12.30
N PHE A 120 0.90 -10.82 13.07
CA PHE A 120 0.87 -9.79 14.11
C PHE A 120 0.25 -10.35 15.41
N PRO A 121 1.03 -11.12 16.21
CA PRO A 121 0.49 -11.75 17.43
C PRO A 121 -0.12 -10.76 18.43
N GLU A 122 0.36 -9.51 18.46
CA GLU A 122 -0.18 -8.46 19.32
C GLU A 122 -1.66 -8.16 19.05
N LEU A 123 -2.11 -8.40 17.82
CA LEU A 123 -3.52 -8.22 17.46
C LEU A 123 -4.39 -9.31 18.06
N ALA A 124 -3.86 -10.54 18.18
CA ALA A 124 -4.61 -11.67 18.78
C ALA A 124 -4.99 -11.39 20.24
N ASP A 125 -4.08 -10.77 21.01
CA ASP A 125 -4.31 -10.39 22.41
C ASP A 125 -5.38 -9.30 22.57
N ARG A 126 -5.65 -8.57 21.50
CA ARG A 126 -6.55 -7.42 21.46
C ARG A 126 -7.84 -7.65 20.64
N LYS A 127 -8.13 -8.89 20.24
CA LYS A 127 -9.22 -9.24 19.32
C LYS A 127 -10.60 -8.64 19.65
N GLY A 128 -10.89 -8.43 20.94
CA GLY A 128 -12.13 -7.81 21.41
C GLY A 128 -12.03 -6.31 21.71
N SER A 129 -10.84 -5.71 21.63
CA SER A 129 -10.65 -4.27 21.90
C SER A 129 -11.21 -3.45 20.75
N MET A 130 -11.91 -2.35 21.08
CA MET A 130 -12.40 -1.40 20.09
C MET A 130 -11.24 -0.69 19.39
N GLY A 131 -11.41 -0.34 18.13
CA GLY A 131 -10.36 0.29 17.31
C GLY A 131 -9.79 1.57 17.92
N ASN A 132 -10.63 2.41 18.53
CA ASN A 132 -10.21 3.64 19.20
C ASN A 132 -9.40 3.42 20.49
N LEU A 133 -9.39 2.21 21.05
CA LEU A 133 -8.62 1.84 22.23
C LEU A 133 -7.27 1.21 21.92
N LEU A 134 -6.97 1.00 20.64
CA LEU A 134 -5.70 0.46 20.17
C LEU A 134 -4.62 1.54 20.17
N SER A 135 -3.40 1.16 20.52
CA SER A 135 -2.21 2.03 20.33
C SER A 135 -1.98 2.33 18.85
N GLY A 136 -1.21 3.38 18.56
CA GLY A 136 -0.89 3.73 17.18
C GLY A 136 -0.21 2.61 16.38
N GLY A 137 0.59 1.78 17.04
CA GLY A 137 1.22 0.61 16.41
C GLY A 137 0.24 -0.51 16.12
N GLU A 138 -0.63 -0.84 17.08
CA GLU A 138 -1.70 -1.83 16.88
C GLU A 138 -2.67 -1.39 15.77
N GLN A 139 -3.02 -0.10 15.72
CA GLN A 139 -3.84 0.45 14.63
C GLN A 139 -3.18 0.32 13.26
N GLN A 140 -1.86 0.50 13.18
CA GLN A 140 -1.12 0.35 11.93
C GLN A 140 -1.06 -1.11 11.49
N MET A 141 -0.75 -2.04 12.41
CA MET A 141 -0.79 -3.48 12.14
C MET A 141 -2.20 -3.92 11.71
N LEU A 142 -3.24 -3.38 12.36
CA LEU A 142 -4.63 -3.62 11.97
C LEU A 142 -4.95 -3.10 10.56
N ALA A 143 -4.48 -1.90 10.20
CA ALA A 143 -4.67 -1.35 8.86
C ALA A 143 -4.01 -2.21 7.78
N ILE A 144 -2.79 -2.72 8.04
CA ILE A 144 -2.12 -3.67 7.16
C ILE A 144 -2.93 -4.98 7.08
N GLY A 145 -3.32 -5.54 8.21
CA GLY A 145 -4.15 -6.75 8.25
C GLY A 145 -5.45 -6.61 7.45
N ARG A 146 -6.14 -5.48 7.57
CA ARG A 146 -7.35 -5.19 6.78
C ARG A 146 -7.09 -5.19 5.28
N ALA A 147 -5.99 -4.60 4.84
CA ALA A 147 -5.62 -4.61 3.43
C ALA A 147 -5.30 -6.03 2.95
N LEU A 148 -4.59 -6.83 3.75
CA LEU A 148 -4.31 -8.24 3.46
C LEU A 148 -5.59 -9.09 3.37
N MET A 149 -6.58 -8.83 4.23
CA MET A 149 -7.88 -9.52 4.20
C MET A 149 -8.68 -9.32 2.91
N THR A 150 -8.30 -8.37 2.05
CA THR A 150 -8.85 -8.25 0.69
C THR A 150 -8.19 -9.19 -0.31
N ASN A 151 -7.22 -9.98 0.09
CA ASN A 151 -6.47 -10.92 -0.74
C ASN A 151 -5.84 -10.27 -1.97
N PRO A 152 -5.03 -9.21 -1.79
CA PRO A 152 -4.46 -8.46 -2.91
C PRO A 152 -3.31 -9.22 -3.58
N LYS A 153 -3.06 -8.90 -4.86
CA LYS A 153 -1.81 -9.24 -5.59
C LYS A 153 -0.74 -8.15 -5.39
N LEU A 154 -1.19 -6.90 -5.23
CA LEU A 154 -0.35 -5.74 -4.97
C LEU A 154 -0.83 -5.05 -3.70
N LEU A 155 0.04 -4.95 -2.70
CA LEU A 155 -0.18 -4.18 -1.48
C LEU A 155 0.50 -2.81 -1.61
N ILE A 156 -0.27 -1.75 -1.49
CA ILE A 156 0.24 -0.37 -1.48
C ILE A 156 0.20 0.17 -0.05
N LEU A 157 1.33 0.72 0.43
CA LEU A 157 1.45 1.30 1.77
C LEU A 157 1.88 2.76 1.65
N ASP A 158 1.04 3.67 2.12
CA ASP A 158 1.34 5.10 2.18
C ASP A 158 1.71 5.50 3.61
N GLU A 159 2.99 5.83 3.83
CA GLU A 159 3.58 6.19 5.12
C GLU A 159 3.36 5.13 6.23
N ALA A 160 3.69 3.86 5.90
CA ALA A 160 3.38 2.69 6.72
C ALA A 160 3.97 2.72 8.14
N THR A 161 5.07 3.44 8.39
CA THR A 161 5.73 3.44 9.70
C THR A 161 5.88 4.82 10.33
N GLU A 162 5.24 5.86 9.77
CA GLU A 162 5.35 7.21 10.30
C GLU A 162 4.74 7.33 11.71
N GLY A 163 5.46 8.05 12.57
CA GLY A 163 5.01 8.32 13.95
C GLY A 163 5.01 7.11 14.88
N LEU A 164 5.58 5.97 14.47
CA LEU A 164 5.65 4.76 15.28
C LEU A 164 6.95 4.64 16.06
N ALA A 165 6.87 4.00 17.23
CA ALA A 165 8.05 3.64 18.02
C ALA A 165 8.98 2.71 17.23
N PRO A 166 10.32 2.78 17.45
CA PRO A 166 11.30 2.00 16.69
C PRO A 166 11.03 0.50 16.66
N LEU A 167 10.63 -0.07 17.80
CA LEU A 167 10.33 -1.50 17.92
C LEU A 167 9.13 -1.91 17.04
N ILE A 168 8.10 -1.08 17.01
CA ILE A 168 6.89 -1.34 16.19
C ILE A 168 7.23 -1.23 14.71
N ARG A 169 8.03 -0.22 14.31
CA ARG A 169 8.52 -0.12 12.94
C ARG A 169 9.25 -1.38 12.51
N GLN A 170 10.17 -1.87 13.35
CA GLN A 170 10.92 -3.09 13.04
C GLN A 170 9.99 -4.30 12.83
N LYS A 171 8.96 -4.48 13.66
CA LYS A 171 7.97 -5.56 13.51
C LYS A 171 7.23 -5.44 12.17
N ILE A 172 6.80 -4.25 11.79
CA ILE A 172 6.13 -4.04 10.49
C ILE A 172 7.07 -4.39 9.33
N TRP A 173 8.36 -3.98 9.38
CA TRP A 173 9.32 -4.33 8.34
C TRP A 173 9.57 -5.83 8.24
N VAL A 174 9.65 -6.54 9.38
CA VAL A 174 9.76 -8.01 9.41
C VAL A 174 8.52 -8.64 8.76
N ALA A 175 7.34 -8.18 9.10
CA ALA A 175 6.09 -8.66 8.52
C ALA A 175 6.04 -8.42 7.00
N LEU A 176 6.43 -7.23 6.51
CA LEU A 176 6.48 -6.93 5.08
C LEU A 176 7.48 -7.82 4.33
N ASN A 177 8.63 -8.11 4.94
CA ASN A 177 9.60 -9.04 4.36
C ASN A 177 9.07 -10.48 4.31
N GLN A 178 8.28 -10.91 5.30
CA GLN A 178 7.59 -12.21 5.27
C GLN A 178 6.55 -12.26 4.15
N ILE A 179 5.74 -11.22 3.99
CA ILE A 179 4.74 -11.10 2.92
C ILE A 179 5.41 -11.13 1.53
N LYS A 180 6.54 -10.45 1.36
CA LYS A 180 7.35 -10.51 0.14
C LYS A 180 7.72 -11.96 -0.21
N GLY A 181 8.10 -12.77 0.79
CA GLY A 181 8.43 -14.19 0.61
C GLY A 181 7.27 -15.07 0.12
N GLU A 182 6.04 -14.56 0.12
CA GLU A 182 4.82 -15.21 -0.40
C GLU A 182 4.41 -14.70 -1.79
N ASP A 183 5.36 -14.17 -2.58
CA ASP A 183 5.16 -13.63 -3.95
C ASP A 183 4.20 -12.42 -4.01
N MET A 184 3.97 -11.74 -2.89
CA MET A 184 3.18 -10.52 -2.84
C MET A 184 4.00 -9.36 -3.42
N SER A 185 3.44 -8.64 -4.38
CA SER A 185 4.03 -7.39 -4.84
C SER A 185 3.68 -6.25 -3.88
N ILE A 186 4.64 -5.36 -3.62
CA ILE A 186 4.46 -4.29 -2.63
C ILE A 186 4.95 -2.96 -3.22
N LEU A 187 4.15 -1.91 -3.09
CA LEU A 187 4.58 -0.53 -3.30
C LEU A 187 4.59 0.18 -1.95
N VAL A 188 5.76 0.66 -1.53
CA VAL A 188 5.91 1.33 -0.24
C VAL A 188 6.32 2.78 -0.42
N VAL A 189 5.62 3.67 0.26
CA VAL A 189 6.03 5.04 0.53
C VAL A 189 6.34 5.16 2.02
N ASP A 190 7.58 5.46 2.38
CA ASP A 190 7.98 5.69 3.78
C ASP A 190 9.20 6.61 3.85
N LYS A 191 9.39 7.27 4.98
CA LYS A 191 10.53 8.17 5.24
C LYS A 191 11.75 7.42 5.78
N ASN A 192 11.57 6.18 6.24
CA ASN A 192 12.63 5.38 6.85
C ASN A 192 13.42 4.60 5.80
N LEU A 193 14.25 5.32 5.04
CA LEU A 193 15.03 4.76 3.92
C LEU A 193 15.88 3.56 4.33
N LYS A 194 16.49 3.59 5.54
CA LYS A 194 17.40 2.53 5.99
C LYS A 194 16.77 1.14 6.04
N ASP A 195 15.53 1.03 6.49
CA ASP A 195 14.83 -0.24 6.58
C ASP A 195 14.15 -0.59 5.25
N LEU A 196 13.66 0.42 4.56
CA LEU A 196 12.99 0.30 3.27
C LEU A 196 13.93 -0.29 2.20
N LEU A 197 15.17 0.21 2.10
CA LEU A 197 16.17 -0.28 1.16
C LEU A 197 16.62 -1.72 1.41
N LYS A 198 16.40 -2.28 2.60
CA LYS A 198 16.73 -3.68 2.88
C LYS A 198 15.78 -4.68 2.21
N ILE A 199 14.54 -4.27 1.95
CA ILE A 199 13.50 -5.14 1.36
C ILE A 199 13.17 -4.78 -0.08
N ALA A 200 13.52 -3.55 -0.51
CA ALA A 200 13.20 -3.03 -1.83
C ALA A 200 14.07 -3.68 -2.93
N ASP A 201 13.43 -4.11 -4.00
CA ASP A 201 14.09 -4.57 -5.22
C ASP A 201 14.32 -3.41 -6.19
N ARG A 202 13.37 -2.46 -6.24
CA ARG A 202 13.40 -1.28 -7.11
C ARG A 202 13.00 -0.02 -6.36
N ASN A 203 13.68 1.06 -6.69
CA ASN A 203 13.41 2.36 -6.09
C ASN A 203 13.09 3.38 -7.17
N PHE A 204 12.09 4.22 -6.92
CA PHE A 204 11.71 5.36 -7.74
C PHE A 204 11.82 6.63 -6.92
N ILE A 205 12.44 7.66 -7.46
CA ILE A 205 12.51 8.99 -6.84
C ILE A 205 11.59 9.92 -7.61
N ILE A 206 10.61 10.48 -6.89
CA ILE A 206 9.67 11.46 -7.46
C ILE A 206 9.99 12.85 -6.95
N GLU A 207 10.08 13.81 -7.89
CA GLU A 207 10.23 15.22 -7.60
C GLU A 207 9.25 16.02 -8.46
N ARG A 208 8.49 16.93 -7.83
CA ARG A 208 7.51 17.81 -8.49
C ARG A 208 6.59 17.06 -9.46
N GLY A 209 6.09 15.90 -9.04
CA GLY A 209 5.14 15.11 -9.82
C GLY A 209 5.73 14.37 -11.02
N ARG A 210 7.06 14.17 -11.07
CA ARG A 210 7.78 13.37 -12.08
C ARG A 210 8.71 12.38 -11.42
N VAL A 211 8.83 11.16 -11.95
CA VAL A 211 9.91 10.27 -11.58
C VAL A 211 11.19 10.77 -12.26
N VAL A 212 12.15 11.17 -11.43
CA VAL A 212 13.43 11.74 -11.89
C VAL A 212 14.57 10.73 -11.91
N TRP A 213 14.40 9.61 -11.19
CA TRP A 213 15.34 8.49 -11.16
C TRP A 213 14.63 7.21 -10.76
N HIS A 214 15.09 6.09 -11.30
CA HIS A 214 14.73 4.76 -10.82
C HIS A 214 15.92 3.80 -10.96
N GLY A 215 16.01 2.80 -10.08
CA GLY A 215 17.08 1.81 -10.09
C GLY A 215 16.87 0.73 -9.04
N SER A 216 17.77 -0.26 -9.02
CA SER A 216 17.84 -1.28 -7.98
C SER A 216 18.42 -0.69 -6.68
N SER A 217 18.26 -1.43 -5.57
CA SER A 217 18.87 -1.02 -4.28
C SER A 217 20.39 -1.13 -4.25
N ASP A 218 20.99 -1.81 -5.23
CA ASP A 218 22.44 -2.00 -5.36
C ASP A 218 23.11 -0.99 -6.31
N ALA A 219 22.34 -0.02 -6.85
CA ALA A 219 22.78 0.95 -7.85
C ALA A 219 23.26 2.28 -7.27
#